data_23a7c46ce96ee590d429af4bab39e61c
#
_entry.id   23a7c46ce96ee590d429af4bab39e61c
#
_cell.length_a   1.000
_cell.length_b   1.000
_cell.length_c   1.000
_cell.angle_alpha   90.00
_cell.angle_beta   90.00
_cell.angle_gamma   90.00
#
_symmetry.space_group_name_H-M   'P 1'
#
loop_
_entity.id
_entity.type
_entity.pdbx_description
1 polymer ?
#
loop_
_entity_poly.entity_id
_entity_poly.type
_entity_poly.pdbx_seq_one_letter_code
_entity_poly.pdbx_strand_id
1 'polypeptide(L)'
;MKRLTLLSLACCFGLYAADAHMTTEDRTKVLHWLEESSQEFHAAINGVSEEQWKWKPTPERWSVGETAEHIVLAEALLFDNVKKSIASPANPAWEEQTKGKTEFIVQVMAPRLGKAQAPEPIVPRNGMTLSQVKERFDQQRAEIVKFASQTDLALKEHTEVHPFPIFGTLNAYQWLIYVPLHTERHDKQIAEVKATAGYPK
;
A
#
# COMPACT_ATOMS: atom_id res chain seq x y z
N MET A 1 35.16 63.39 -6.74
CA MET A 1 34.97 62.02 -7.32
C MET A 1 34.43 61.15 -6.18
N LYS A 2 33.09 60.91 -6.16
CA LYS A 2 32.43 60.04 -5.14
C LYS A 2 32.39 58.62 -5.70
N ARG A 3 33.08 57.69 -5.03
CA ARG A 3 33.02 56.26 -5.36
C ARG A 3 31.71 55.67 -4.79
N LEU A 4 30.81 55.22 -5.62
CA LEU A 4 29.60 54.50 -5.26
C LEU A 4 29.95 53.04 -5.14
N THR A 5 29.97 52.51 -3.92
CA THR A 5 30.18 51.10 -3.64
C THR A 5 28.85 50.38 -3.76
N LEU A 6 28.66 49.56 -4.83
CA LEU A 6 27.49 48.69 -4.95
C LEU A 6 27.67 47.50 -4.00
N LEU A 7 26.82 47.42 -3.01
CA LEU A 7 26.69 46.26 -2.13
C LEU A 7 25.76 45.24 -2.83
N SER A 8 26.34 44.21 -3.41
CA SER A 8 25.56 43.11 -3.98
C SER A 8 25.08 42.19 -2.84
N LEU A 9 23.77 42.26 -2.58
CA LEU A 9 23.08 41.35 -1.64
C LEU A 9 22.90 39.99 -2.34
N ALA A 10 23.77 39.05 -2.06
CA ALA A 10 23.61 37.66 -2.50
C ALA A 10 22.49 37.00 -1.65
N CYS A 11 21.27 36.95 -2.19
CA CYS A 11 20.22 36.11 -1.63
C CYS A 11 20.60 34.64 -1.82
N CYS A 12 21.16 34.02 -0.78
CA CYS A 12 21.23 32.56 -0.70
C CYS A 12 19.81 32.02 -0.52
N PHE A 13 19.13 31.67 -1.61
CA PHE A 13 18.01 30.76 -1.57
C PHE A 13 18.58 29.39 -1.19
N GLY A 14 18.52 29.02 0.08
CA GLY A 14 18.70 27.65 0.51
C GLY A 14 17.64 26.80 -0.14
N LEU A 15 18.02 26.01 -1.12
CA LEU A 15 17.20 24.90 -1.61
C LEU A 15 17.08 23.95 -0.41
N TYR A 16 15.93 24.02 0.29
CA TYR A 16 15.57 22.96 1.22
C TYR A 16 15.29 21.72 0.34
N ALA A 17 16.26 20.80 0.26
CA ALA A 17 16.00 19.47 -0.25
C ALA A 17 14.91 18.84 0.64
N ALA A 18 13.89 18.23 0.03
CA ALA A 18 12.88 17.53 0.80
C ALA A 18 13.54 16.40 1.61
N ASP A 19 13.03 16.16 2.82
CA ASP A 19 13.56 15.08 3.66
C ASP A 19 13.21 13.72 3.04
N ALA A 20 14.23 12.96 2.68
CA ALA A 20 14.08 11.62 2.10
C ALA A 20 13.60 10.57 3.11
N HIS A 21 13.66 10.88 4.41
CA HIS A 21 13.14 10.02 5.47
C HIS A 21 11.63 10.19 5.67
N MET A 22 11.01 9.23 6.34
CA MET A 22 9.65 9.43 6.84
C MET A 22 9.64 10.50 7.93
N THR A 23 8.78 11.49 7.79
CA THR A 23 8.48 12.41 8.88
C THR A 23 7.73 11.70 10.01
N THR A 24 7.63 12.31 11.18
CA THR A 24 6.76 11.80 12.25
C THR A 24 5.32 11.65 11.79
N GLU A 25 4.83 12.57 10.95
CA GLU A 25 3.48 12.51 10.38
C GLU A 25 3.33 11.33 9.41
N ASP A 26 4.29 11.11 8.50
CA ASP A 26 4.30 9.97 7.59
C ASP A 26 4.23 8.64 8.36
N ARG A 27 5.07 8.51 9.41
CA ARG A 27 5.10 7.32 10.25
C ARG A 27 3.79 7.10 10.99
N THR A 28 3.22 8.15 11.56
CA THR A 28 1.93 8.08 12.26
C THR A 28 0.81 7.65 11.31
N LYS A 29 0.76 8.21 10.11
CA LYS A 29 -0.24 7.86 9.10
C LYS A 29 -0.14 6.41 8.66
N VAL A 30 1.06 5.94 8.31
CA VAL A 30 1.20 4.56 7.84
C VAL A 30 0.89 3.54 8.93
N LEU A 31 1.29 3.79 10.17
CA LEU A 31 0.97 2.92 11.31
C LEU A 31 -0.54 2.89 11.60
N HIS A 32 -1.21 4.04 11.52
CA HIS A 32 -2.66 4.13 11.66
C HIS A 32 -3.38 3.32 10.58
N TRP A 33 -3.03 3.51 9.30
CA TRP A 33 -3.63 2.74 8.22
C TRP A 33 -3.36 1.23 8.31
N LEU A 34 -2.15 0.83 8.75
CA LEU A 34 -1.85 -0.59 8.98
C LEU A 34 -2.72 -1.20 10.08
N GLU A 35 -2.94 -0.47 11.17
CA GLU A 35 -3.80 -0.90 12.27
C GLU A 35 -5.28 -0.95 11.85
N GLU A 36 -5.80 0.12 11.24
CA GLU A 36 -7.19 0.24 10.81
C GLU A 36 -7.55 -0.85 9.79
N SER A 37 -6.75 -1.01 8.73
CA SER A 37 -6.98 -2.06 7.72
C SER A 37 -6.83 -3.48 8.28
N SER A 38 -6.02 -3.68 9.32
CA SER A 38 -5.93 -4.98 10.00
C SER A 38 -7.22 -5.30 10.76
N GLN A 39 -7.76 -4.33 11.50
CA GLN A 39 -9.02 -4.49 12.22
C GLN A 39 -10.19 -4.74 11.26
N GLU A 40 -10.26 -3.99 10.16
CA GLU A 40 -11.28 -4.15 9.12
C GLU A 40 -11.20 -5.53 8.46
N PHE A 41 -10.00 -5.98 8.10
CA PHE A 41 -9.81 -7.31 7.51
C PHE A 41 -10.27 -8.43 8.45
N HIS A 42 -9.84 -8.39 9.72
CA HIS A 42 -10.29 -9.38 10.70
C HIS A 42 -11.81 -9.35 10.89
N ALA A 43 -12.42 -8.18 10.96
CA ALA A 43 -13.87 -8.04 11.04
C ALA A 43 -14.56 -8.59 9.78
N ALA A 44 -13.98 -8.36 8.60
CA ALA A 44 -14.52 -8.82 7.33
C ALA A 44 -14.58 -10.35 7.22
N ILE A 45 -13.65 -11.08 7.82
CA ILE A 45 -13.58 -12.55 7.75
C ILE A 45 -14.02 -13.27 9.05
N ASN A 46 -14.31 -12.51 10.10
CA ASN A 46 -14.74 -13.10 11.37
C ASN A 46 -16.08 -13.81 11.25
N GLY A 47 -16.18 -15.04 11.80
CA GLY A 47 -17.41 -15.81 11.82
C GLY A 47 -17.89 -16.34 10.46
N VAL A 48 -17.09 -16.20 9.41
CA VAL A 48 -17.40 -16.73 8.07
C VAL A 48 -17.35 -18.26 8.09
N SER A 49 -18.46 -18.91 7.72
CA SER A 49 -18.53 -20.37 7.58
C SER A 49 -17.76 -20.86 6.35
N GLU A 50 -17.49 -22.18 6.29
CA GLU A 50 -16.80 -22.77 5.14
C GLU A 50 -17.60 -22.60 3.83
N GLU A 51 -18.94 -22.68 3.90
CA GLU A 51 -19.83 -22.43 2.77
C GLU A 51 -19.73 -20.98 2.32
N GLN A 52 -19.82 -20.01 3.25
CA GLN A 52 -19.64 -18.58 2.97
C GLN A 52 -18.26 -18.24 2.42
N TRP A 53 -17.22 -18.93 2.90
CA TRP A 53 -15.83 -18.74 2.44
C TRP A 53 -15.66 -19.07 0.97
N LYS A 54 -16.34 -20.12 0.50
CA LYS A 54 -16.23 -20.65 -0.86
C LYS A 54 -17.30 -20.11 -1.82
N TRP A 55 -18.35 -19.48 -1.29
CA TRP A 55 -19.46 -19.02 -2.11
C TRP A 55 -19.04 -17.90 -3.06
N LYS A 56 -19.46 -18.02 -4.33
CA LYS A 56 -19.16 -17.04 -5.38
C LYS A 56 -20.45 -16.42 -5.91
N PRO A 57 -20.51 -15.08 -6.03
CA PRO A 57 -21.64 -14.41 -6.67
C PRO A 57 -21.90 -14.86 -8.12
N THR A 58 -20.83 -15.04 -8.89
CA THR A 58 -20.80 -15.66 -10.23
C THR A 58 -19.46 -16.41 -10.38
N PRO A 59 -19.33 -17.32 -11.37
CA PRO A 59 -18.08 -18.05 -11.59
C PRO A 59 -16.84 -17.15 -11.76
N GLU A 60 -17.03 -15.94 -12.31
CA GLU A 60 -15.95 -14.99 -12.62
C GLU A 60 -15.62 -14.06 -11.45
N ARG A 61 -16.50 -13.98 -10.44
CA ARG A 61 -16.28 -13.15 -9.26
C ARG A 61 -15.62 -13.96 -8.15
N TRP A 62 -14.69 -13.33 -7.45
CA TRP A 62 -14.04 -13.94 -6.30
C TRP A 62 -15.01 -14.13 -5.13
N SER A 63 -14.83 -15.24 -4.41
CA SER A 63 -15.45 -15.50 -3.10
C SER A 63 -14.80 -14.63 -2.01
N VAL A 64 -15.36 -14.70 -0.80
CA VAL A 64 -14.70 -14.13 0.40
C VAL A 64 -13.30 -14.73 0.58
N GLY A 65 -13.17 -16.05 0.47
CA GLY A 65 -11.89 -16.75 0.63
C GLY A 65 -10.87 -16.39 -0.45
N GLU A 66 -11.28 -16.33 -1.72
CA GLU A 66 -10.41 -15.90 -2.81
C GLU A 66 -9.94 -14.45 -2.63
N THR A 67 -10.82 -13.56 -2.19
CA THR A 67 -10.46 -12.16 -1.93
C THR A 67 -9.49 -12.04 -0.75
N ALA A 68 -9.70 -12.79 0.32
CA ALA A 68 -8.83 -12.81 1.47
C ALA A 68 -7.44 -13.44 1.16
N GLU A 69 -7.40 -14.52 0.37
CA GLU A 69 -6.15 -15.09 -0.15
C GLU A 69 -5.38 -14.07 -1.01
N HIS A 70 -6.08 -13.33 -1.87
CA HIS A 70 -5.47 -12.26 -2.66
C HIS A 70 -4.86 -11.15 -1.79
N ILE A 71 -5.53 -10.72 -0.72
CA ILE A 71 -4.99 -9.73 0.22
C ILE A 71 -3.64 -10.21 0.77
N VAL A 72 -3.58 -11.42 1.27
CA VAL A 72 -2.36 -11.99 1.85
C VAL A 72 -1.22 -12.11 0.83
N LEU A 73 -1.52 -12.55 -0.38
CA LEU A 73 -0.54 -12.63 -1.47
C LEU A 73 -0.05 -11.24 -1.88
N ALA A 74 -0.97 -10.27 -1.96
CA ALA A 74 -0.63 -8.91 -2.32
C ALA A 74 0.19 -8.18 -1.24
N GLU A 75 -0.10 -8.38 0.04
CA GLU A 75 0.72 -7.81 1.13
C GLU A 75 2.18 -8.25 1.03
N ALA A 76 2.42 -9.54 0.79
CA ALA A 76 3.76 -10.06 0.60
C ALA A 76 4.45 -9.38 -0.60
N LEU A 77 3.79 -9.34 -1.77
CA LEU A 77 4.34 -8.74 -2.98
C LEU A 77 4.62 -7.24 -2.82
N LEU A 78 3.70 -6.51 -2.20
CA LEU A 78 3.83 -5.06 -1.99
C LEU A 78 4.96 -4.75 -1.00
N PHE A 79 5.09 -5.54 0.06
CA PHE A 79 6.20 -5.36 0.99
C PHE A 79 7.55 -5.79 0.39
N ASP A 80 7.57 -6.78 -0.49
CA ASP A 80 8.77 -7.13 -1.26
C ASP A 80 9.17 -5.99 -2.22
N ASN A 81 8.21 -5.25 -2.79
CA ASN A 81 8.51 -4.03 -3.55
C ASN A 81 9.10 -2.91 -2.68
N VAL A 82 8.67 -2.76 -1.41
CA VAL A 82 9.34 -1.86 -0.46
C VAL A 82 10.81 -2.26 -0.28
N LYS A 83 11.07 -3.53 0.01
CA LYS A 83 12.43 -4.07 0.19
C LYS A 83 13.28 -3.93 -1.08
N LYS A 84 12.70 -4.20 -2.24
CA LYS A 84 13.35 -4.04 -3.54
C LYS A 84 13.70 -2.58 -3.83
N SER A 85 12.78 -1.65 -3.56
CA SER A 85 13.05 -0.21 -3.72
C SER A 85 14.24 0.21 -2.84
N ILE A 86 14.27 -0.17 -1.57
CA ILE A 86 15.36 0.16 -0.65
C ILE A 86 16.71 -0.42 -1.10
N ALA A 87 16.70 -1.59 -1.74
CA ALA A 87 17.91 -2.22 -2.27
C ALA A 87 18.43 -1.54 -3.56
N SER A 88 17.63 -0.71 -4.21
CA SER A 88 18.03 0.07 -5.38
C SER A 88 18.86 1.29 -4.95
N PRO A 89 19.76 1.79 -5.82
CA PRO A 89 20.46 3.03 -5.55
C PRO A 89 19.49 4.20 -5.32
N ALA A 90 19.90 5.19 -4.52
CA ALA A 90 19.16 6.43 -4.37
C ALA A 90 18.95 7.12 -5.73
N ASN A 91 17.74 7.56 -5.99
CA ASN A 91 17.34 8.22 -7.22
C ASN A 91 17.35 9.74 -7.03
N PRO A 92 18.29 10.49 -7.63
CA PRO A 92 18.37 11.94 -7.43
C PRO A 92 17.15 12.71 -7.96
N ALA A 93 16.32 12.09 -8.82
CA ALA A 93 15.09 12.69 -9.35
C ALA A 93 13.83 12.22 -8.60
N TRP A 94 13.96 11.62 -7.42
CA TRP A 94 12.84 11.01 -6.70
C TRP A 94 11.71 12.01 -6.40
N GLU A 95 12.02 13.24 -5.99
CA GLU A 95 11.01 14.25 -5.67
C GLU A 95 10.09 14.54 -6.85
N GLU A 96 10.69 14.79 -8.03
CA GLU A 96 9.92 15.08 -9.24
C GLU A 96 9.11 13.88 -9.71
N GLN A 97 9.71 12.69 -9.71
CA GLN A 97 9.08 11.46 -10.22
C GLN A 97 7.96 10.94 -9.33
N THR A 98 8.00 11.23 -8.03
CA THR A 98 7.04 10.69 -7.05
C THR A 98 6.08 11.74 -6.48
N LYS A 99 6.19 12.99 -6.93
CA LYS A 99 5.34 14.11 -6.49
C LYS A 99 3.85 13.82 -6.70
N GLY A 100 3.05 14.04 -5.66
CA GLY A 100 1.58 13.83 -5.69
C GLY A 100 1.14 12.38 -5.74
N LYS A 101 2.07 11.40 -5.73
CA LYS A 101 1.71 9.98 -5.81
C LYS A 101 1.11 9.44 -4.53
N THR A 102 1.49 9.99 -3.37
CA THR A 102 0.89 9.62 -2.08
C THR A 102 -0.60 9.89 -2.08
N GLU A 103 -1.01 11.11 -2.43
CA GLU A 103 -2.42 11.52 -2.52
C GLU A 103 -3.15 10.73 -3.61
N PHE A 104 -2.49 10.50 -4.75
CA PHE A 104 -3.05 9.71 -5.84
C PHE A 104 -3.35 8.27 -5.42
N ILE A 105 -2.42 7.59 -4.71
CA ILE A 105 -2.64 6.23 -4.20
C ILE A 105 -3.86 6.21 -3.27
N VAL A 106 -3.95 7.14 -2.32
CA VAL A 106 -5.10 7.25 -1.41
C VAL A 106 -6.41 7.43 -2.18
N GLN A 107 -6.44 8.34 -3.16
CA GLN A 107 -7.64 8.63 -3.97
C GLN A 107 -8.10 7.47 -4.85
N VAL A 108 -7.17 6.62 -5.30
CA VAL A 108 -7.49 5.51 -6.21
C VAL A 108 -7.82 4.23 -5.43
N MET A 109 -7.14 3.99 -4.32
CA MET A 109 -7.27 2.72 -3.58
C MET A 109 -8.48 2.73 -2.64
N ALA A 110 -8.60 3.73 -1.77
CA ALA A 110 -9.64 3.78 -0.76
C ALA A 110 -11.09 3.72 -1.32
N PRO A 111 -11.47 4.47 -2.37
CA PRO A 111 -12.83 4.41 -2.92
C PRO A 111 -13.07 3.23 -3.88
N ARG A 112 -12.11 2.32 -4.07
CA ARG A 112 -12.20 1.19 -4.99
C ARG A 112 -12.62 1.59 -6.42
N LEU A 113 -12.03 2.67 -6.92
CA LEU A 113 -12.26 3.14 -8.28
C LEU A 113 -11.64 2.20 -9.32
N GLY A 114 -12.43 1.87 -10.35
CA GLY A 114 -11.99 1.03 -11.46
C GLY A 114 -11.82 -0.46 -11.11
N LYS A 115 -11.65 -1.27 -12.14
CA LYS A 115 -11.31 -2.70 -12.03
C LYS A 115 -9.93 -2.89 -12.67
N ALA A 116 -9.02 -3.54 -11.95
CA ALA A 116 -7.74 -3.99 -12.48
C ALA A 116 -7.70 -5.52 -12.41
N GLN A 117 -7.10 -6.13 -13.41
CA GLN A 117 -6.81 -7.56 -13.36
C GLN A 117 -5.61 -7.76 -12.44
N ALA A 118 -5.74 -8.67 -11.47
CA ALA A 118 -4.63 -9.01 -10.59
C ALA A 118 -3.47 -9.61 -11.40
N PRO A 119 -2.22 -9.19 -11.15
CA PRO A 119 -1.06 -9.87 -11.70
C PRO A 119 -1.01 -11.34 -11.27
N GLU A 120 -0.49 -12.20 -12.12
CA GLU A 120 -0.47 -13.65 -11.93
C GLU A 120 0.03 -14.11 -10.55
N PRO A 121 1.11 -13.53 -9.95
CA PRO A 121 1.60 -13.96 -8.64
C PRO A 121 0.63 -13.78 -7.48
N ILE A 122 -0.36 -12.90 -7.61
CA ILE A 122 -1.34 -12.61 -6.56
C ILE A 122 -2.77 -13.00 -6.94
N VAL A 123 -2.93 -13.78 -8.02
CA VAL A 123 -4.22 -14.39 -8.36
C VAL A 123 -4.52 -15.49 -7.33
N PRO A 124 -5.65 -15.43 -6.62
CA PRO A 124 -6.02 -16.46 -5.66
C PRO A 124 -6.29 -17.79 -6.36
N ARG A 125 -5.87 -18.90 -5.73
CA ARG A 125 -6.02 -20.24 -6.30
C ARG A 125 -6.89 -21.17 -5.45
N ASN A 126 -7.68 -20.60 -4.51
CA ASN A 126 -8.50 -21.33 -3.53
C ASN A 126 -7.68 -22.32 -2.67
N GLY A 127 -6.42 -22.00 -2.41
CA GLY A 127 -5.50 -22.87 -1.70
C GLY A 127 -5.50 -22.70 -0.18
N MET A 128 -5.97 -21.53 0.34
CA MET A 128 -5.87 -21.22 1.76
C MET A 128 -7.21 -21.34 2.49
N THR A 129 -7.18 -22.03 3.64
CA THR A 129 -8.28 -22.03 4.60
C THR A 129 -8.34 -20.69 5.34
N LEU A 130 -9.48 -20.39 5.97
CA LEU A 130 -9.64 -19.21 6.83
C LEU A 130 -8.53 -19.10 7.89
N SER A 131 -8.18 -20.22 8.54
CA SER A 131 -7.12 -20.25 9.54
C SER A 131 -5.76 -19.90 8.97
N GLN A 132 -5.41 -20.48 7.81
CA GLN A 132 -4.13 -20.21 7.13
C GLN A 132 -4.03 -18.75 6.66
N VAL A 133 -5.13 -18.18 6.15
CA VAL A 133 -5.18 -16.77 5.76
C VAL A 133 -4.95 -15.86 6.97
N LYS A 134 -5.65 -16.11 8.10
CA LYS A 134 -5.47 -15.32 9.33
C LYS A 134 -4.03 -15.38 9.85
N GLU A 135 -3.50 -16.59 10.00
CA GLU A 135 -2.13 -16.78 10.49
C GLU A 135 -1.09 -16.06 9.62
N ARG A 136 -1.21 -16.21 8.31
CA ARG A 136 -0.26 -15.61 7.37
C ARG A 136 -0.39 -14.09 7.34
N PHE A 137 -1.62 -13.56 7.36
CA PHE A 137 -1.86 -12.12 7.46
C PHE A 137 -1.23 -11.53 8.71
N ASP A 138 -1.47 -12.14 9.89
CA ASP A 138 -0.96 -11.66 11.17
C ASP A 138 0.56 -11.63 11.20
N GLN A 139 1.22 -12.69 10.69
CA GLN A 139 2.68 -12.76 10.60
C GLN A 139 3.25 -11.65 9.70
N GLN A 140 2.70 -11.49 8.50
CA GLN A 140 3.14 -10.47 7.55
C GLN A 140 2.90 -9.06 8.08
N ARG A 141 1.70 -8.80 8.63
CA ARG A 141 1.33 -7.51 9.20
C ARG A 141 2.24 -7.12 10.36
N ALA A 142 2.58 -8.05 11.25
CA ALA A 142 3.52 -7.82 12.34
C ALA A 142 4.92 -7.42 11.83
N GLU A 143 5.42 -8.07 10.76
CA GLU A 143 6.69 -7.72 10.12
C GLU A 143 6.64 -6.29 9.54
N ILE A 144 5.57 -5.95 8.83
CA ILE A 144 5.41 -4.63 8.19
C ILE A 144 5.29 -3.52 9.23
N VAL A 145 4.50 -3.73 10.28
CA VAL A 145 4.35 -2.77 11.40
C VAL A 145 5.68 -2.56 12.11
N LYS A 146 6.42 -3.64 12.38
CA LYS A 146 7.76 -3.56 12.97
C LYS A 146 8.70 -2.74 12.09
N PHE A 147 8.72 -3.01 10.78
CA PHE A 147 9.53 -2.24 9.84
C PHE A 147 9.12 -0.77 9.83
N ALA A 148 7.83 -0.44 9.65
CA ALA A 148 7.33 0.93 9.60
C ALA A 148 7.62 1.72 10.88
N SER A 149 7.56 1.07 12.05
CA SER A 149 7.80 1.72 13.35
C SER A 149 9.28 1.99 13.63
N GLN A 150 10.19 1.17 13.09
CA GLN A 150 11.61 1.18 13.48
C GLN A 150 12.58 1.71 12.41
N THR A 151 12.16 1.75 11.13
CA THR A 151 13.08 2.12 10.06
C THR A 151 13.47 3.59 10.10
N ASP A 152 14.78 3.86 9.96
CA ASP A 152 15.36 5.19 9.76
C ASP A 152 15.91 5.37 8.35
N LEU A 153 15.55 4.47 7.43
CA LEU A 153 16.00 4.55 6.04
C LEU A 153 15.36 5.73 5.31
N ALA A 154 16.08 6.29 4.37
CA ALA A 154 15.63 7.37 3.49
C ALA A 154 14.68 6.81 2.42
N LEU A 155 13.49 6.33 2.82
CA LEU A 155 12.57 5.58 1.96
C LEU A 155 12.14 6.34 0.71
N LYS A 156 12.12 7.68 0.75
CA LYS A 156 11.58 8.48 -0.36
C LYS A 156 12.57 8.60 -1.53
N GLU A 157 13.87 8.45 -1.31
CA GLU A 157 14.85 8.52 -2.41
C GLU A 157 15.06 7.19 -3.15
N HIS A 158 14.53 6.08 -2.63
CA HIS A 158 14.60 4.77 -3.25
C HIS A 158 13.33 4.47 -4.03
N THR A 159 13.43 4.28 -5.34
CA THR A 159 12.27 4.21 -6.23
C THR A 159 12.25 2.95 -7.08
N GLU A 160 11.03 2.48 -7.41
CA GLU A 160 10.77 1.40 -8.36
C GLU A 160 9.58 1.76 -9.26
N VAL A 161 9.60 1.26 -10.50
CA VAL A 161 8.49 1.44 -11.43
C VAL A 161 7.37 0.47 -11.10
N HIS A 162 6.15 0.99 -10.99
CA HIS A 162 4.98 0.17 -10.77
C HIS A 162 4.55 -0.56 -12.05
N PRO A 163 4.14 -1.86 -11.98
CA PRO A 163 3.73 -2.61 -13.17
C PRO A 163 2.50 -2.03 -13.88
N PHE A 164 1.62 -1.33 -13.16
CA PHE A 164 0.53 -0.58 -13.77
C PHE A 164 0.98 0.85 -14.10
N PRO A 165 1.00 1.24 -15.40
CA PRO A 165 1.54 2.53 -15.84
C PRO A 165 0.91 3.76 -15.17
N ILE A 166 -0.35 3.66 -14.72
CA ILE A 166 -1.07 4.75 -14.05
C ILE A 166 -0.36 5.24 -12.78
N PHE A 167 0.37 4.34 -12.08
CA PHE A 167 1.14 4.71 -10.88
C PHE A 167 2.53 5.25 -11.24
N GLY A 168 3.11 4.84 -12.38
CA GLY A 168 4.45 5.25 -12.80
C GLY A 168 5.52 4.81 -11.80
N THR A 169 6.43 5.72 -11.44
CA THR A 169 7.48 5.47 -10.45
C THR A 169 6.94 5.76 -9.05
N LEU A 170 7.13 4.82 -8.12
CA LEU A 170 6.81 4.97 -6.70
C LEU A 170 8.09 4.86 -5.87
N ASN A 171 8.16 5.60 -4.77
CA ASN A 171 9.23 5.43 -3.79
C ASN A 171 8.87 4.38 -2.72
N ALA A 172 9.86 3.94 -1.93
CA ALA A 172 9.65 2.89 -0.93
C ALA A 172 8.59 3.26 0.12
N TYR A 173 8.46 4.54 0.49
CA TYR A 173 7.37 5.00 1.37
C TYR A 173 6.00 4.85 0.70
N GLN A 174 5.89 5.17 -0.59
CA GLN A 174 4.65 5.03 -1.34
C GLN A 174 4.26 3.56 -1.54
N TRP A 175 5.21 2.67 -1.75
CA TRP A 175 4.96 1.24 -1.73
C TRP A 175 4.49 0.76 -0.35
N LEU A 176 5.03 1.32 0.74
CA LEU A 176 4.66 0.98 2.11
C LEU A 176 3.21 1.37 2.43
N ILE A 177 2.78 2.59 2.06
CA ILE A 177 1.38 3.01 2.26
C ILE A 177 0.40 2.28 1.34
N TYR A 178 0.87 1.78 0.21
CA TYR A 178 0.03 1.01 -0.70
C TYR A 178 -0.47 -0.29 -0.05
N VAL A 179 0.32 -0.90 0.85
CA VAL A 179 -0.06 -2.15 1.55
C VAL A 179 -1.41 -2.03 2.28
N PRO A 180 -1.58 -1.15 3.29
CA PRO A 180 -2.84 -1.05 4.01
C PRO A 180 -4.01 -0.56 3.14
N LEU A 181 -3.75 0.35 2.21
CA LEU A 181 -4.78 0.86 1.30
C LEU A 181 -5.27 -0.20 0.31
N HIS A 182 -4.41 -1.14 -0.09
CA HIS A 182 -4.80 -2.29 -0.89
C HIS A 182 -5.67 -3.26 -0.10
N THR A 183 -5.34 -3.50 1.17
CA THR A 183 -6.16 -4.31 2.07
C THR A 183 -7.55 -3.68 2.22
N GLU A 184 -7.67 -2.40 2.59
CA GLU A 184 -8.94 -1.66 2.68
C GLU A 184 -9.78 -1.77 1.40
N ARG A 185 -9.13 -1.63 0.24
CA ARG A 185 -9.81 -1.78 -1.06
C ARG A 185 -10.50 -3.14 -1.21
N HIS A 186 -9.84 -4.20 -0.76
CA HIS A 186 -10.34 -5.56 -0.89
C HIS A 186 -11.26 -5.99 0.27
N ASP A 187 -11.18 -5.34 1.43
CA ASP A 187 -12.19 -5.50 2.49
C ASP A 187 -13.56 -4.99 2.02
N LYS A 188 -13.58 -3.88 1.29
CA LYS A 188 -14.80 -3.41 0.61
C LYS A 188 -15.31 -4.42 -0.42
N GLN A 189 -14.41 -5.15 -1.12
CA GLN A 189 -14.82 -6.23 -2.02
C GLN A 189 -15.44 -7.41 -1.27
N ILE A 190 -14.90 -7.79 -0.10
CA ILE A 190 -15.48 -8.81 0.75
C ILE A 190 -16.90 -8.37 1.19
N ALA A 191 -17.06 -7.12 1.60
CA ALA A 191 -18.37 -6.58 1.96
C ALA A 191 -19.38 -6.63 0.80
N GLU A 192 -18.94 -6.31 -0.42
CA GLU A 192 -19.77 -6.43 -1.63
C GLU A 192 -20.21 -7.89 -1.90
N VAL A 193 -19.31 -8.87 -1.70
CA VAL A 193 -19.64 -10.30 -1.85
C VAL A 193 -20.71 -10.70 -0.84
N LYS A 194 -20.51 -10.34 0.44
CA LYS A 194 -21.46 -10.63 1.52
C LYS A 194 -22.84 -9.99 1.34
N ALA A 195 -22.89 -8.81 0.71
CA ALA A 195 -24.13 -8.10 0.42
C ALA A 195 -24.84 -8.60 -0.84
N THR A 196 -24.25 -9.52 -1.60
CA THR A 196 -24.86 -10.02 -2.85
C THR A 196 -26.02 -10.98 -2.51
N ALA A 197 -27.13 -10.85 -3.26
CA ALA A 197 -28.28 -11.76 -3.13
C ALA A 197 -27.86 -13.23 -3.33
N GLY A 198 -28.32 -14.11 -2.43
CA GLY A 198 -27.95 -15.52 -2.41
C GLY A 198 -26.69 -15.84 -1.60
N TYR A 199 -26.05 -14.86 -0.95
CA TYR A 199 -24.97 -15.16 -0.01
C TYR A 199 -25.52 -16.03 1.14
N PRO A 200 -24.85 -17.14 1.51
CA PRO A 200 -25.33 -18.05 2.56
C PRO A 200 -25.48 -17.32 3.90
N LYS A 201 -26.52 -17.72 4.69
CA LYS A 201 -26.81 -17.13 6.02
C LYS A 201 -26.08 -17.86 7.13
#